data_e6dd8c464f7bc4eeee18ae23d8ddced6
#
_entry.id   e6dd8c464f7bc4eeee18ae23d8ddced6
#
_cell.length_a   1.000
_cell.length_b   1.000
_cell.length_c   1.000
_cell.angle_alpha   90.00
_cell.angle_beta   90.00
_cell.angle_gamma   90.00
#
_symmetry.space_group_name_H-M   'P 1'
#
loop_
_entity.id
_entity.type
_entity.pdbx_description
1 polymer ?
#
loop_
_entity_poly.entity_id
_entity_poly.type
_entity_poly.pdbx_seq_one_letter_code
_entity_poly.pdbx_strand_id
1 'polypeptide(L)'
;MSVIAICGEGRIAVSALRYIYHLLLASIVDARLVACPNYRDRGYDTWYPSLSKTAQTIGIDVVELDSLTAEEDLLLLSLEFRRIVKVNRFASKRLFNIHFSKLPKYRGVYTATWPILNGETEAGVTLHLMDEGIDTGPIVDQRHFALPPQITARSLYEMFMDEAFEIFKRNLMRLLSGEYRLTEQDDSEATYYAKDSIDFSQQIELDLSQPASRVERTARAFYFPEYQLPTLDDRPIRACHIVHGRSSEQPPGTEICNTSIGSIYVAGDASLVELVWA
;
A
#
# COMPACT_ATOMS: atom_id res chain seq x y z
N MET A 1 -8.01 -30.75 -9.62
CA MET A 1 -7.00 -30.34 -8.61
C MET A 1 -7.11 -28.84 -8.49
N SER A 2 -7.35 -28.34 -7.30
CA SER A 2 -7.49 -26.89 -7.08
C SER A 2 -6.20 -26.14 -7.39
N VAL A 3 -6.32 -24.91 -7.87
CA VAL A 3 -5.18 -24.04 -8.18
C VAL A 3 -5.21 -22.84 -7.24
N ILE A 4 -4.08 -22.57 -6.60
CA ILE A 4 -3.87 -21.35 -5.80
C ILE A 4 -2.88 -20.45 -6.54
N ALA A 5 -3.32 -19.26 -6.92
CA ALA A 5 -2.48 -18.29 -7.62
C ALA A 5 -2.17 -17.08 -6.72
N ILE A 6 -0.89 -16.83 -6.48
CA ILE A 6 -0.41 -15.60 -5.86
C ILE A 6 -0.03 -14.62 -6.95
N CYS A 7 -0.83 -13.57 -7.10
CA CYS A 7 -0.62 -12.51 -8.08
C CYS A 7 -0.12 -11.26 -7.38
N GLY A 8 1.05 -10.74 -7.73
CA GLY A 8 1.53 -9.52 -7.07
C GLY A 8 3.03 -9.29 -7.08
N GLU A 9 3.48 -8.55 -6.07
CA GLU A 9 4.87 -8.22 -5.85
C GLU A 9 5.19 -7.98 -4.36
N GLY A 10 6.47 -7.81 -4.09
CA GLY A 10 6.94 -7.36 -2.78
C GLY A 10 6.81 -8.39 -1.67
N ARG A 11 6.98 -7.91 -0.44
CA ARG A 11 7.07 -8.75 0.76
C ARG A 11 5.80 -9.56 1.02
N ILE A 12 4.62 -8.97 0.79
CA ILE A 12 3.36 -9.67 1.04
C ILE A 12 3.17 -10.87 0.09
N ALA A 13 3.40 -10.69 -1.21
CA ALA A 13 3.23 -11.78 -2.19
C ALA A 13 4.25 -12.91 -1.95
N VAL A 14 5.51 -12.56 -1.67
CA VAL A 14 6.56 -13.53 -1.36
C VAL A 14 6.26 -14.29 -0.07
N SER A 15 5.82 -13.60 0.98
CA SER A 15 5.46 -14.22 2.26
C SER A 15 4.27 -15.16 2.13
N ALA A 16 3.24 -14.76 1.37
CA ALA A 16 2.07 -15.58 1.10
C ALA A 16 2.45 -16.84 0.28
N LEU A 17 3.27 -16.69 -0.77
CA LEU A 17 3.75 -17.82 -1.57
C LEU A 17 4.50 -18.84 -0.70
N ARG A 18 5.46 -18.38 0.10
CA ARG A 18 6.24 -19.26 0.99
C ARG A 18 5.36 -19.91 2.04
N TYR A 19 4.41 -19.18 2.63
CA TYR A 19 3.50 -19.71 3.64
C TYR A 19 2.65 -20.87 3.07
N ILE A 20 2.05 -20.68 1.88
CA ILE A 20 1.28 -21.78 1.23
C ILE A 20 2.21 -22.93 0.86
N TYR A 21 3.41 -22.65 0.33
CA TYR A 21 4.37 -23.70 0.00
C TYR A 21 4.71 -24.59 1.22
N HIS A 22 4.89 -24.00 2.40
CA HIS A 22 5.10 -24.79 3.62
C HIS A 22 3.87 -25.61 4.03
N LEU A 23 2.66 -25.10 3.81
CA LEU A 23 1.43 -25.87 4.06
C LEU A 23 1.28 -27.06 3.09
N LEU A 24 1.71 -26.92 1.85
CA LEU A 24 1.76 -28.01 0.85
C LEU A 24 2.78 -29.08 1.28
N LEU A 25 3.99 -28.68 1.67
CA LEU A 25 5.02 -29.60 2.16
C LEU A 25 4.59 -30.37 3.40
N ALA A 26 3.81 -29.73 4.26
CA ALA A 26 3.23 -30.35 5.46
C ALA A 26 1.97 -31.19 5.18
N SER A 27 1.53 -31.29 3.93
CA SER A 27 0.28 -31.95 3.51
C SER A 27 -0.98 -31.41 4.21
N ILE A 28 -0.95 -30.15 4.64
CA ILE A 28 -2.12 -29.46 5.23
C ILE A 28 -3.03 -28.93 4.12
N VAL A 29 -2.46 -28.57 2.99
CA VAL A 29 -3.16 -28.11 1.78
C VAL A 29 -2.78 -29.05 0.63
N ASP A 30 -3.76 -29.41 -0.22
CA ASP A 30 -3.54 -30.16 -1.45
C ASP A 30 -4.04 -29.33 -2.63
N ALA A 31 -3.13 -28.65 -3.32
CA ALA A 31 -3.41 -27.78 -4.44
C ALA A 31 -2.15 -27.57 -5.31
N ARG A 32 -2.35 -27.19 -6.55
CA ARG A 32 -1.29 -26.65 -7.40
C ARG A 32 -1.08 -25.17 -7.04
N LEU A 33 0.11 -24.81 -6.54
CA LEU A 33 0.47 -23.43 -6.27
C LEU A 33 1.19 -22.84 -7.47
N VAL A 34 0.83 -21.61 -7.87
CA VAL A 34 1.48 -20.86 -8.95
C VAL A 34 1.71 -19.39 -8.53
N ALA A 35 2.72 -18.78 -9.11
CA ALA A 35 3.03 -17.37 -8.94
C ALA A 35 2.76 -16.59 -10.23
N CYS A 36 2.08 -15.45 -10.12
CA CYS A 36 1.83 -14.52 -11.22
C CYS A 36 2.42 -13.15 -10.83
N PRO A 37 3.72 -12.91 -11.08
CA PRO A 37 4.38 -11.67 -10.70
C PRO A 37 3.93 -10.50 -11.56
N ASN A 38 4.13 -9.28 -11.06
CA ASN A 38 3.94 -8.07 -11.84
C ASN A 38 4.93 -8.00 -13.02
N TYR A 39 4.55 -7.35 -14.11
CA TYR A 39 5.37 -7.20 -15.33
C TYR A 39 6.72 -6.51 -15.12
N ARG A 40 6.91 -5.82 -13.99
CA ARG A 40 8.18 -5.17 -13.60
C ARG A 40 9.12 -6.08 -12.80
N ASP A 41 8.63 -7.22 -12.33
CA ASP A 41 9.46 -8.20 -11.63
C ASP A 41 10.41 -8.87 -12.61
N ARG A 42 11.69 -8.53 -12.50
CA ARG A 42 12.77 -9.00 -13.38
C ARG A 42 13.47 -10.26 -12.86
N GLY A 43 12.96 -10.89 -11.81
CA GLY A 43 13.56 -12.09 -11.22
C GLY A 43 14.75 -11.81 -10.31
N TYR A 44 14.90 -10.60 -9.79
CA TYR A 44 15.90 -10.23 -8.78
C TYR A 44 15.32 -9.28 -7.74
N ASP A 45 15.86 -9.36 -6.53
CA ASP A 45 15.47 -8.49 -5.43
C ASP A 45 15.96 -7.05 -5.66
N THR A 46 15.14 -6.09 -5.30
CA THR A 46 15.48 -4.67 -5.24
C THR A 46 15.37 -4.22 -3.78
N TRP A 47 14.76 -3.07 -3.48
CA TRP A 47 14.39 -2.69 -2.12
C TRP A 47 13.26 -3.58 -1.55
N TYR A 48 12.59 -4.35 -2.40
CA TYR A 48 11.62 -5.38 -2.04
C TYR A 48 11.95 -6.72 -2.75
N PRO A 49 11.52 -7.88 -2.17
CA PRO A 49 11.83 -9.18 -2.73
C PRO A 49 11.03 -9.46 -4.02
N SER A 50 11.65 -10.20 -4.94
CA SER A 50 11.05 -10.67 -6.19
C SER A 50 10.22 -11.92 -5.97
N LEU A 51 8.93 -11.87 -6.40
CA LEU A 51 8.04 -13.03 -6.40
C LEU A 51 8.52 -14.08 -7.41
N SER A 52 8.94 -13.64 -8.60
CA SER A 52 9.47 -14.51 -9.66
C SER A 52 10.70 -15.29 -9.21
N LYS A 53 11.70 -14.59 -8.64
CA LYS A 53 12.90 -15.23 -8.07
C LYS A 53 12.54 -16.24 -6.97
N THR A 54 11.65 -15.85 -6.06
CA THR A 54 11.23 -16.72 -4.96
C THR A 54 10.55 -17.99 -5.49
N ALA A 55 9.60 -17.83 -6.40
CA ALA A 55 8.90 -18.97 -7.02
C ALA A 55 9.88 -19.95 -7.68
N GLN A 56 10.78 -19.44 -8.52
CA GLN A 56 11.82 -20.25 -9.18
C GLN A 56 12.72 -20.97 -8.16
N THR A 57 13.12 -20.28 -7.08
CA THR A 57 14.01 -20.86 -6.06
C THR A 57 13.37 -22.05 -5.34
N ILE A 58 12.05 -22.04 -5.12
CA ILE A 58 11.32 -23.11 -4.42
C ILE A 58 10.60 -24.06 -5.37
N GLY A 59 10.82 -23.95 -6.69
CA GLY A 59 10.28 -24.85 -7.71
C GLY A 59 8.79 -24.65 -7.99
N ILE A 60 8.25 -23.43 -7.80
CA ILE A 60 6.87 -23.07 -8.11
C ILE A 60 6.80 -22.42 -9.50
N ASP A 61 5.82 -22.86 -10.30
CA ASP A 61 5.60 -22.34 -11.65
C ASP A 61 5.30 -20.84 -11.62
N VAL A 62 5.98 -20.08 -12.48
CA VAL A 62 5.64 -18.69 -12.78
C VAL A 62 4.75 -18.70 -14.03
N VAL A 63 3.58 -18.08 -13.91
CA VAL A 63 2.55 -18.08 -14.96
C VAL A 63 2.06 -16.67 -15.28
N GLU A 64 1.50 -16.52 -16.49
CA GLU A 64 0.79 -15.30 -16.87
C GLU A 64 -0.66 -15.33 -16.41
N LEU A 65 -1.21 -14.15 -16.05
CA LEU A 65 -2.58 -14.02 -15.56
C LEU A 65 -3.61 -14.67 -16.51
N ASP A 66 -3.42 -14.48 -17.82
CA ASP A 66 -4.37 -14.96 -18.82
C ASP A 66 -4.43 -16.50 -18.91
N SER A 67 -3.38 -17.22 -18.50
CA SER A 67 -3.37 -18.68 -18.44
C SER A 67 -4.27 -19.24 -17.33
N LEU A 68 -4.67 -18.42 -16.37
CA LEU A 68 -5.51 -18.81 -15.22
C LEU A 68 -7.01 -18.65 -15.49
N THR A 69 -7.38 -18.03 -16.61
CA THR A 69 -8.79 -17.67 -16.87
C THR A 69 -9.74 -18.84 -17.01
N ALA A 70 -9.25 -19.98 -17.51
CA ALA A 70 -10.03 -21.21 -17.72
C ALA A 70 -10.06 -22.16 -16.49
N GLU A 71 -9.30 -21.84 -15.44
CA GLU A 71 -9.23 -22.67 -14.23
C GLU A 71 -10.52 -22.51 -13.40
N GLU A 72 -11.37 -23.56 -13.38
CA GLU A 72 -12.67 -23.52 -12.67
C GLU A 72 -12.48 -23.51 -11.14
N ASP A 73 -11.53 -24.31 -10.62
CA ASP A 73 -11.22 -24.39 -9.17
C ASP A 73 -9.98 -23.55 -8.82
N LEU A 74 -10.00 -22.28 -9.25
CA LEU A 74 -8.95 -21.30 -8.96
C LEU A 74 -9.30 -20.50 -7.68
N LEU A 75 -8.34 -20.41 -6.77
CA LEU A 75 -8.28 -19.36 -5.74
C LEU A 75 -7.19 -18.37 -6.15
N LEU A 76 -7.57 -17.19 -6.59
CA LEU A 76 -6.63 -16.12 -6.93
C LEU A 76 -6.56 -15.09 -5.77
N LEU A 77 -5.34 -14.79 -5.36
CA LEU A 77 -5.03 -13.80 -4.34
C LEU A 77 -4.16 -12.69 -4.97
N SER A 78 -4.76 -11.52 -5.13
CA SER A 78 -4.08 -10.29 -5.56
C SER A 78 -3.45 -9.60 -4.35
N LEU A 79 -2.13 -9.46 -4.37
CA LEU A 79 -1.30 -8.94 -3.28
C LEU A 79 -0.33 -7.91 -3.87
N GLU A 80 -0.75 -6.64 -3.93
CA GLU A 80 -0.05 -5.58 -4.67
C GLU A 80 0.09 -5.87 -6.17
N PHE A 81 -0.94 -6.45 -6.78
CA PHE A 81 -0.94 -6.75 -8.19
C PHE A 81 -1.34 -5.52 -9.02
N ARG A 82 -0.45 -5.08 -9.92
CA ARG A 82 -0.61 -3.81 -10.67
C ARG A 82 -1.47 -3.92 -11.92
N ARG A 83 -2.00 -5.12 -12.24
CA ARG A 83 -2.90 -5.33 -13.38
C ARG A 83 -4.34 -5.37 -12.88
N ILE A 84 -5.25 -4.73 -13.61
CA ILE A 84 -6.69 -4.87 -13.38
C ILE A 84 -7.09 -6.30 -13.76
N VAL A 85 -7.63 -7.03 -12.80
CA VAL A 85 -8.17 -8.37 -12.99
C VAL A 85 -9.60 -8.24 -13.51
N LYS A 86 -9.82 -8.56 -14.78
CA LYS A 86 -11.16 -8.54 -15.38
C LYS A 86 -11.91 -9.81 -14.96
N VAL A 87 -12.64 -9.73 -13.85
CA VAL A 87 -13.27 -10.88 -13.18
C VAL A 87 -14.22 -11.68 -14.08
N ASN A 88 -14.87 -11.04 -15.05
CA ASN A 88 -15.77 -11.67 -16.00
C ASN A 88 -15.06 -12.59 -17.02
N ARG A 89 -13.72 -12.51 -17.13
CA ARG A 89 -12.92 -13.42 -17.98
C ARG A 89 -12.57 -14.74 -17.29
N PHE A 90 -12.79 -14.86 -15.99
CA PHE A 90 -12.42 -16.04 -15.21
C PHE A 90 -13.60 -16.99 -15.04
N ALA A 91 -13.34 -18.29 -15.18
CA ALA A 91 -14.31 -19.34 -14.87
C ALA A 91 -14.61 -19.35 -13.35
N SER A 92 -13.55 -19.26 -12.52
CA SER A 92 -13.70 -19.17 -11.08
C SER A 92 -14.22 -17.80 -10.63
N LYS A 93 -15.00 -17.79 -9.54
CA LYS A 93 -15.44 -16.58 -8.83
C LYS A 93 -14.65 -16.31 -7.54
N ARG A 94 -13.64 -17.12 -7.25
CA ARG A 94 -12.82 -17.02 -6.03
C ARG A 94 -11.58 -16.16 -6.26
N LEU A 95 -11.82 -14.89 -6.62
CA LEU A 95 -10.80 -13.89 -6.94
C LEU A 95 -10.80 -12.84 -5.85
N PHE A 96 -9.75 -12.79 -5.04
CA PHE A 96 -9.68 -11.93 -3.87
C PHE A 96 -8.51 -10.94 -3.98
N ASN A 97 -8.69 -9.78 -3.37
CA ASN A 97 -7.64 -8.77 -3.23
C ASN A 97 -7.45 -8.41 -1.76
N ILE A 98 -6.20 -8.18 -1.37
CA ILE A 98 -5.89 -7.49 -0.11
C ILE A 98 -5.51 -6.07 -0.45
N HIS A 99 -6.42 -5.15 -0.13
CA HIS A 99 -6.27 -3.73 -0.35
C HIS A 99 -5.75 -3.02 0.91
N PHE A 100 -4.81 -2.09 0.75
CA PHE A 100 -4.16 -1.39 1.85
C PHE A 100 -4.94 -0.18 2.32
N SER A 101 -6.19 -0.38 2.61
CA SER A 101 -7.05 0.64 3.21
C SER A 101 -8.18 0.01 4.03
N LYS A 102 -8.84 0.87 4.78
CA LYS A 102 -10.08 0.60 5.48
C LYS A 102 -11.25 0.86 4.52
N LEU A 103 -11.52 -0.08 3.59
CA LEU A 103 -12.63 0.04 2.65
C LEU A 103 -13.96 0.27 3.40
N PRO A 104 -14.86 1.11 2.85
CA PRO A 104 -14.88 1.68 1.50
C PRO A 104 -14.02 2.94 1.32
N LYS A 105 -13.33 3.44 2.35
CA LYS A 105 -12.43 4.58 2.23
C LYS A 105 -11.14 4.19 1.50
N TYR A 106 -10.61 5.14 0.70
CA TYR A 106 -9.32 5.00 0.03
C TYR A 106 -9.27 3.84 -0.98
N ARG A 107 -10.34 3.65 -1.77
CA ARG A 107 -10.29 2.80 -2.97
C ARG A 107 -9.27 3.37 -3.95
N GLY A 108 -8.65 2.54 -4.76
CA GLY A 108 -7.70 2.94 -5.80
C GLY A 108 -6.25 2.90 -5.32
N VAL A 109 -5.48 3.97 -5.54
CA VAL A 109 -4.03 3.92 -5.38
C VAL A 109 -3.47 4.91 -4.34
N TYR A 110 -2.18 4.76 -4.01
CA TYR A 110 -1.40 5.61 -3.08
C TYR A 110 -1.95 5.60 -1.65
N THR A 111 -2.43 4.46 -1.21
CA THR A 111 -3.07 4.26 0.10
C THR A 111 -2.15 4.52 1.30
N ALA A 112 -0.83 4.55 1.11
CA ALA A 112 0.10 4.98 2.15
C ALA A 112 0.25 6.52 2.25
N THR A 113 -0.18 7.26 1.22
CA THR A 113 -0.06 8.73 1.16
C THR A 113 -1.32 9.42 1.71
N TRP A 114 -2.49 9.01 1.24
CA TRP A 114 -3.76 9.71 1.50
C TRP A 114 -4.16 9.78 2.98
N PRO A 115 -4.07 8.71 3.79
CA PRO A 115 -4.42 8.79 5.21
C PRO A 115 -3.58 9.81 5.97
N ILE A 116 -2.28 9.92 5.64
CA ILE A 116 -1.37 10.89 6.27
C ILE A 116 -1.75 12.31 5.84
N LEU A 117 -1.96 12.57 4.55
CA LEU A 117 -2.40 13.87 4.03
C LEU A 117 -3.71 14.33 4.68
N ASN A 118 -4.64 13.41 4.89
CA ASN A 118 -5.95 13.70 5.48
C ASN A 118 -5.91 13.77 7.01
N GLY A 119 -4.76 13.46 7.63
CA GLY A 119 -4.58 13.53 9.09
C GLY A 119 -5.34 12.43 9.82
N GLU A 120 -5.52 11.27 9.19
CA GLU A 120 -6.12 10.11 9.84
C GLU A 120 -5.26 9.64 11.01
N THR A 121 -5.92 9.11 12.04
CA THR A 121 -5.28 8.54 13.22
C THR A 121 -5.28 7.02 13.21
N GLU A 122 -5.96 6.42 12.24
CA GLU A 122 -5.99 4.99 12.02
C GLU A 122 -5.96 4.68 10.51
N ALA A 123 -5.50 3.47 10.18
CA ALA A 123 -5.59 2.89 8.85
C ALA A 123 -6.06 1.43 8.95
N GLY A 124 -6.12 0.73 7.84
CA GLY A 124 -6.50 -0.68 7.84
C GLY A 124 -6.10 -1.38 6.56
N VAL A 125 -6.26 -2.69 6.58
CA VAL A 125 -6.15 -3.55 5.40
C VAL A 125 -7.46 -4.32 5.24
N THR A 126 -7.90 -4.50 4.02
CA THR A 126 -9.15 -5.17 3.69
C THR A 126 -8.93 -6.32 2.73
N LEU A 127 -9.35 -7.52 3.11
CA LEU A 127 -9.52 -8.65 2.22
C LEU A 127 -10.94 -8.61 1.65
N HIS A 128 -11.07 -8.48 0.34
CA HIS A 128 -12.36 -8.43 -0.33
C HIS A 128 -12.41 -9.34 -1.56
N LEU A 129 -13.60 -9.75 -1.95
CA LEU A 129 -13.87 -10.40 -3.21
C LEU A 129 -13.76 -9.35 -4.32
N MET A 130 -13.13 -9.69 -5.45
CA MET A 130 -13.08 -8.76 -6.58
C MET A 130 -14.38 -8.79 -7.37
N ASP A 131 -14.80 -7.61 -7.82
CA ASP A 131 -15.91 -7.41 -8.76
C ASP A 131 -15.43 -6.66 -10.02
N GLU A 132 -16.33 -6.07 -10.78
CA GLU A 132 -15.98 -5.31 -11.99
C GLU A 132 -15.44 -3.90 -11.70
N GLY A 133 -15.63 -3.39 -10.48
CA GLY A 133 -15.14 -2.10 -10.03
C GLY A 133 -13.70 -2.15 -9.51
N ILE A 134 -13.19 -1.01 -9.06
CA ILE A 134 -11.89 -0.92 -8.40
C ILE A 134 -12.12 -0.85 -6.90
N ASP A 135 -11.73 -1.92 -6.19
CA ASP A 135 -11.85 -2.08 -4.75
C ASP A 135 -13.28 -1.91 -4.20
N THR A 136 -14.30 -2.22 -5.04
CA THR A 136 -15.72 -2.08 -4.73
C THR A 136 -16.38 -3.36 -4.23
N GLY A 137 -15.76 -4.49 -4.45
CA GLY A 137 -16.33 -5.79 -4.11
C GLY A 137 -16.53 -6.03 -2.61
N PRO A 138 -17.39 -6.98 -2.23
CA PRO A 138 -17.78 -7.20 -0.86
C PRO A 138 -16.61 -7.67 0.02
N ILE A 139 -16.59 -7.19 1.26
CA ILE A 139 -15.54 -7.42 2.25
C ILE A 139 -15.69 -8.82 2.85
N VAL A 140 -14.59 -9.57 2.89
CA VAL A 140 -14.45 -10.84 3.63
C VAL A 140 -14.02 -10.57 5.07
N ASP A 141 -13.00 -9.71 5.22
CA ASP A 141 -12.38 -9.41 6.51
C ASP A 141 -11.63 -8.08 6.46
N GLN A 142 -11.52 -7.41 7.60
CA GLN A 142 -10.83 -6.13 7.69
C GLN A 142 -10.06 -6.04 9.01
N ARG A 143 -8.85 -5.47 8.96
CA ARG A 143 -8.04 -5.17 10.15
C ARG A 143 -7.78 -3.68 10.21
N HIS A 144 -7.96 -3.12 11.40
CA HIS A 144 -7.69 -1.72 11.70
C HIS A 144 -6.48 -1.61 12.63
N PHE A 145 -5.71 -0.55 12.50
CA PHE A 145 -4.58 -0.26 13.36
C PHE A 145 -4.36 1.25 13.50
N ALA A 146 -3.87 1.66 14.66
CA ALA A 146 -3.56 3.06 14.95
C ALA A 146 -2.34 3.52 14.16
N LEU A 147 -2.37 4.76 13.67
CA LEU A 147 -1.24 5.41 13.03
C LEU A 147 -0.41 6.17 14.07
N PRO A 148 0.89 5.87 14.22
CA PRO A 148 1.79 6.71 15.01
C PRO A 148 1.77 8.17 14.52
N PRO A 149 1.81 9.17 15.41
CA PRO A 149 1.65 10.59 15.04
C PRO A 149 2.63 11.08 13.97
N GLN A 150 3.85 10.54 13.96
CA GLN A 150 4.92 10.94 13.02
C GLN A 150 5.15 9.91 11.90
N ILE A 151 4.15 9.09 11.60
CA ILE A 151 4.29 8.07 10.56
C ILE A 151 4.53 8.70 9.19
N THR A 152 5.46 8.13 8.43
CA THR A 152 5.72 8.46 7.03
C THR A 152 5.03 7.47 6.09
N ALA A 153 4.85 7.84 4.82
CA ALA A 153 4.31 6.92 3.82
C ALA A 153 5.13 5.63 3.72
N ARG A 154 6.46 5.73 3.81
CA ARG A 154 7.35 4.55 3.80
C ARG A 154 7.10 3.63 4.98
N SER A 155 6.96 4.19 6.18
CA SER A 155 6.68 3.40 7.39
C SER A 155 5.25 2.82 7.39
N LEU A 156 4.26 3.58 6.91
CA LEU A 156 2.89 3.09 6.78
C LEU A 156 2.81 1.92 5.77
N TYR A 157 3.54 2.01 4.66
CA TYR A 157 3.65 0.91 3.71
C TYR A 157 4.16 -0.38 4.36
N GLU A 158 5.18 -0.32 5.23
CA GLU A 158 5.66 -1.50 5.97
C GLU A 158 4.60 -2.06 6.93
N MET A 159 3.87 -1.18 7.63
CA MET A 159 2.77 -1.62 8.49
C MET A 159 1.68 -2.33 7.69
N PHE A 160 1.34 -1.82 6.49
CA PHE A 160 0.41 -2.51 5.59
C PHE A 160 0.87 -3.90 5.21
N MET A 161 2.18 -4.08 4.93
CA MET A 161 2.73 -5.41 4.61
C MET A 161 2.54 -6.41 5.75
N ASP A 162 2.78 -5.97 7.00
CA ASP A 162 2.64 -6.83 8.17
C ASP A 162 1.16 -7.19 8.43
N GLU A 163 0.27 -6.19 8.43
CA GLU A 163 -1.15 -6.38 8.66
C GLU A 163 -1.83 -7.18 7.53
N ALA A 164 -1.39 -6.97 6.27
CA ALA A 164 -1.85 -7.74 5.13
C ALA A 164 -1.45 -9.22 5.23
N PHE A 165 -0.26 -9.52 5.74
CA PHE A 165 0.14 -10.90 5.95
C PHE A 165 -0.66 -11.55 7.11
N GLU A 166 -0.97 -10.81 8.16
CA GLU A 166 -1.82 -11.32 9.25
C GLU A 166 -3.26 -11.62 8.79
N ILE A 167 -3.89 -10.70 8.02
CA ILE A 167 -5.24 -10.94 7.50
C ILE A 167 -5.25 -12.10 6.48
N PHE A 168 -4.21 -12.23 5.66
CA PHE A 168 -4.03 -13.37 4.76
C PHE A 168 -3.97 -14.68 5.52
N LYS A 169 -3.09 -14.83 6.50
CA LYS A 169 -2.95 -16.06 7.29
C LYS A 169 -4.25 -16.44 7.99
N ARG A 170 -4.92 -15.46 8.59
CA ARG A 170 -6.18 -15.66 9.32
C ARG A 170 -7.31 -16.22 8.45
N ASN A 171 -7.31 -15.85 7.16
CA ASN A 171 -8.41 -16.18 6.27
C ASN A 171 -8.09 -17.30 5.27
N LEU A 172 -6.83 -17.67 5.04
CA LEU A 172 -6.45 -18.61 3.99
C LEU A 172 -7.27 -19.91 4.02
N MET A 173 -7.38 -20.56 5.18
CA MET A 173 -8.12 -21.84 5.29
C MET A 173 -9.61 -21.66 5.01
N ARG A 174 -10.21 -20.54 5.42
CA ARG A 174 -11.61 -20.21 5.11
C ARG A 174 -11.83 -19.95 3.61
N LEU A 175 -10.88 -19.28 2.97
CA LEU A 175 -10.92 -19.07 1.51
C LEU A 175 -10.81 -20.40 0.77
N LEU A 176 -9.98 -21.34 1.25
CA LEU A 176 -9.82 -22.67 0.66
C LEU A 176 -11.07 -23.52 0.81
N SER A 177 -11.69 -23.54 2.01
CA SER A 177 -12.92 -24.31 2.26
C SER A 177 -14.19 -23.66 1.71
N GLY A 178 -14.14 -22.39 1.31
CA GLY A 178 -15.34 -21.62 0.91
C GLY A 178 -16.18 -21.11 2.08
N GLU A 179 -15.68 -21.24 3.32
CA GLU A 179 -16.39 -20.86 4.56
C GLU A 179 -16.10 -19.43 4.98
N TYR A 180 -16.45 -18.48 4.15
CA TYR A 180 -16.31 -17.04 4.44
C TYR A 180 -17.64 -16.34 4.28
N ARG A 181 -17.76 -15.19 4.92
CA ARG A 181 -18.93 -14.30 4.79
C ARG A 181 -18.53 -13.07 4.00
N LEU A 182 -19.48 -12.55 3.25
CA LEU A 182 -19.33 -11.34 2.48
C LEU A 182 -20.19 -10.23 3.09
N THR A 183 -19.61 -9.05 3.23
CA THR A 183 -20.29 -7.83 3.69
C THR A 183 -20.18 -6.78 2.61
N GLU A 184 -21.33 -6.29 2.12
CA GLU A 184 -21.33 -5.22 1.12
C GLU A 184 -20.70 -3.94 1.69
N GLN A 185 -20.02 -3.20 0.83
CA GLN A 185 -19.47 -1.90 1.20
C GLN A 185 -20.57 -0.83 1.19
N ASP A 186 -20.51 0.12 2.14
CA ASP A 186 -21.39 1.29 2.14
C ASP A 186 -20.78 2.37 1.22
N ASP A 187 -21.33 2.51 0.02
CA ASP A 187 -20.84 3.47 -0.98
C ASP A 187 -20.99 4.94 -0.55
N SER A 188 -21.85 5.23 0.45
CA SER A 188 -21.98 6.59 1.00
C SER A 188 -20.73 7.04 1.76
N GLU A 189 -19.94 6.11 2.28
CA GLU A 189 -18.68 6.34 3.00
C GLU A 189 -17.44 6.21 2.09
N ALA A 190 -17.65 5.87 0.80
CA ALA A 190 -16.54 5.55 -0.09
C ALA A 190 -15.75 6.80 -0.52
N THR A 191 -14.43 6.64 -0.59
CA THR A 191 -13.54 7.58 -1.28
C THR A 191 -12.71 6.83 -2.30
N TYR A 192 -12.40 7.49 -3.42
CA TYR A 192 -11.65 6.90 -4.52
C TYR A 192 -10.53 7.85 -4.98
N TYR A 193 -9.35 7.29 -5.18
CA TYR A 193 -8.18 8.01 -5.67
C TYR A 193 -7.60 7.30 -6.89
N ALA A 194 -7.70 7.96 -8.03
CA ALA A 194 -7.18 7.47 -9.30
C ALA A 194 -5.64 7.64 -9.38
N LYS A 195 -5.03 6.96 -10.36
CA LYS A 195 -3.58 7.00 -10.56
C LYS A 195 -3.04 8.40 -10.88
N ASP A 196 -3.84 9.24 -11.50
CA ASP A 196 -3.53 10.63 -11.86
C ASP A 196 -3.85 11.64 -10.75
N SER A 197 -4.34 11.18 -9.60
CA SER A 197 -4.60 12.03 -8.42
C SER A 197 -3.32 12.66 -7.84
N ILE A 198 -2.16 12.07 -8.13
CA ILE A 198 -0.83 12.60 -7.78
C ILE A 198 0.07 12.44 -8.99
N ASP A 199 0.65 13.53 -9.45
CA ASP A 199 1.64 13.52 -10.53
C ASP A 199 3.05 13.33 -9.98
N PHE A 200 3.48 12.08 -9.89
CA PHE A 200 4.85 11.74 -9.47
C PHE A 200 5.93 11.95 -10.55
N SER A 201 5.59 12.50 -11.71
CA SER A 201 6.59 12.98 -12.67
C SER A 201 7.16 14.34 -12.27
N GLN A 202 6.46 15.07 -11.41
CA GLN A 202 6.87 16.34 -10.82
C GLN A 202 7.46 16.13 -9.42
N GLN A 203 8.37 17.02 -9.04
CA GLN A 203 8.81 17.08 -7.65
C GLN A 203 7.66 17.50 -6.73
N ILE A 204 7.61 16.92 -5.54
CA ILE A 204 6.64 17.30 -4.51
C ILE A 204 7.24 18.43 -3.68
N GLU A 205 7.00 19.64 -4.13
CA GLU A 205 7.45 20.86 -3.45
C GLU A 205 6.57 21.18 -2.25
N LEU A 206 7.16 21.49 -1.09
CA LEU A 206 6.42 21.90 0.08
C LEU A 206 5.92 23.35 -0.08
N ASP A 207 4.63 23.53 0.09
CA ASP A 207 4.00 24.85 0.09
C ASP A 207 3.97 25.43 1.50
N LEU A 208 4.93 26.30 1.83
CA LEU A 208 5.04 26.96 3.12
C LEU A 208 3.94 28.03 3.37
N SER A 209 3.12 28.36 2.38
CA SER A 209 1.94 29.21 2.57
C SER A 209 0.81 28.49 3.32
N GLN A 210 0.87 27.16 3.40
CA GLN A 210 -0.07 26.34 4.13
C GLN A 210 0.19 26.35 5.64
N PRO A 211 -0.81 26.02 6.48
CA PRO A 211 -0.60 25.84 7.92
C PRO A 211 0.49 24.78 8.21
N ALA A 212 1.25 24.99 9.29
CA ALA A 212 2.36 24.11 9.68
C ALA A 212 1.96 22.62 9.74
N SER A 213 0.76 22.33 10.22
CA SER A 213 0.23 20.95 10.28
C SER A 213 0.03 20.33 8.88
N ARG A 214 -0.29 21.14 7.87
CA ARG A 214 -0.42 20.68 6.49
C ARG A 214 0.96 20.47 5.85
N VAL A 215 1.89 21.41 6.06
CA VAL A 215 3.28 21.29 5.59
C VAL A 215 3.91 20.02 6.14
N GLU A 216 3.79 19.79 7.44
CA GLU A 216 4.34 18.63 8.12
C GLU A 216 3.72 17.31 7.62
N ARG A 217 2.39 17.25 7.46
CA ARG A 217 1.72 16.06 6.88
C ARG A 217 2.14 15.80 5.44
N THR A 218 2.29 16.85 4.63
CA THR A 218 2.76 16.71 3.24
C THR A 218 4.17 16.12 3.20
N ALA A 219 5.08 16.63 4.04
CA ALA A 219 6.43 16.08 4.11
C ALA A 219 6.42 14.57 4.45
N ARG A 220 5.62 14.14 5.43
CA ARG A 220 5.52 12.72 5.82
C ARG A 220 4.82 11.85 4.77
N ALA A 221 3.76 12.38 4.17
CA ALA A 221 2.95 11.65 3.17
C ALA A 221 3.72 11.38 1.88
N PHE A 222 4.71 12.19 1.56
CA PHE A 222 5.55 12.02 0.37
C PHE A 222 6.97 11.53 0.68
N TYR A 223 7.26 11.19 1.92
CA TYR A 223 8.53 10.57 2.27
C TYR A 223 8.54 9.08 1.92
N PHE A 224 9.17 8.76 0.79
CA PHE A 224 9.38 7.40 0.32
C PHE A 224 10.72 7.31 -0.44
N PRO A 225 11.85 7.14 0.28
CA PRO A 225 13.21 7.33 -0.27
C PRO A 225 13.52 6.48 -1.51
N GLU A 226 12.90 5.31 -1.64
CA GLU A 226 13.10 4.43 -2.79
C GLU A 226 12.43 4.94 -4.08
N TYR A 227 11.53 5.94 -3.95
CA TYR A 227 10.83 6.56 -5.07
C TYR A 227 11.08 8.06 -5.16
N GLN A 228 10.91 8.77 -4.04
CA GLN A 228 11.00 10.23 -3.97
C GLN A 228 11.13 10.74 -2.55
N LEU A 229 11.59 11.97 -2.43
CA LEU A 229 11.50 12.78 -1.23
C LEU A 229 10.75 14.08 -1.56
N PRO A 230 10.02 14.66 -0.60
CA PRO A 230 9.52 16.03 -0.75
C PRO A 230 10.70 17.00 -0.81
N THR A 231 10.50 18.16 -1.44
CA THR A 231 11.54 19.18 -1.63
C THR A 231 11.09 20.55 -1.14
N LEU A 232 12.05 21.41 -0.90
CA LEU A 232 11.88 22.86 -0.82
C LEU A 232 13.06 23.51 -1.55
N ASP A 233 12.76 24.33 -2.57
CA ASP A 233 13.77 24.96 -3.43
C ASP A 233 14.76 23.92 -4.00
N ASP A 234 14.23 22.82 -4.56
CA ASP A 234 14.99 21.67 -5.10
C ASP A 234 15.81 20.87 -4.06
N ARG A 235 15.80 21.25 -2.79
CA ARG A 235 16.51 20.53 -1.73
C ARG A 235 15.64 19.43 -1.15
N PRO A 236 16.07 18.16 -1.17
CA PRO A 236 15.29 17.06 -0.64
C PRO A 236 15.20 17.10 0.89
N ILE A 237 14.01 16.79 1.40
CA ILE A 237 13.66 16.86 2.82
C ILE A 237 13.51 15.44 3.37
N ARG A 238 14.21 15.17 4.46
CA ARG A 238 14.11 13.91 5.21
C ARG A 238 13.03 13.94 6.29
N ALA A 239 12.83 15.08 6.94
CA ALA A 239 11.84 15.24 7.99
C ALA A 239 11.35 16.70 8.07
N CYS A 240 10.13 16.87 8.58
CA CYS A 240 9.55 18.15 8.91
C CYS A 240 8.92 18.07 10.30
N HIS A 241 9.21 19.04 11.16
CA HIS A 241 8.71 19.09 12.53
C HIS A 241 8.10 20.46 12.82
N ILE A 242 6.96 20.48 13.52
CA ILE A 242 6.38 21.72 14.01
C ILE A 242 7.14 22.17 15.27
N VAL A 243 7.61 23.40 15.28
CA VAL A 243 8.28 23.99 16.45
C VAL A 243 7.22 24.54 17.42
N HIS A 244 6.80 23.71 18.37
CA HIS A 244 5.73 24.03 19.29
C HIS A 244 6.04 25.23 20.19
N GLY A 245 5.00 26.05 20.45
CA GLY A 245 5.08 27.19 21.35
C GLY A 245 5.87 28.38 20.80
N ARG A 246 6.19 28.40 19.51
CA ARG A 246 6.84 29.51 18.81
C ARG A 246 6.08 29.90 17.56
N SER A 247 6.03 31.19 17.28
CA SER A 247 5.46 31.81 16.08
C SER A 247 6.33 32.98 15.63
N SER A 248 6.08 33.45 14.42
CA SER A 248 6.77 34.60 13.84
C SER A 248 5.77 35.48 13.10
N GLU A 249 5.98 36.83 13.18
CA GLU A 249 5.22 37.79 12.38
C GLU A 249 5.78 37.99 10.97
N GLN A 250 6.87 37.28 10.63
CA GLN A 250 7.42 37.29 9.28
C GLN A 250 6.50 36.57 8.28
N PRO A 251 6.52 36.94 6.99
CA PRO A 251 5.73 36.27 5.97
C PRO A 251 6.02 34.79 5.88
N PRO A 252 5.02 33.95 5.48
CA PRO A 252 5.23 32.54 5.17
C PRO A 252 6.38 32.33 4.16
N GLY A 253 7.18 31.28 4.38
CA GLY A 253 8.37 31.00 3.59
C GLY A 253 9.63 31.73 4.05
N THR A 254 9.53 32.64 5.02
CA THR A 254 10.73 33.29 5.59
C THR A 254 11.56 32.30 6.38
N GLU A 255 12.84 32.18 6.02
CA GLU A 255 13.82 31.39 6.77
C GLU A 255 14.26 32.15 8.03
N ILE A 256 14.03 31.58 9.20
CA ILE A 256 14.38 32.16 10.50
C ILE A 256 15.78 31.73 10.93
N CYS A 257 16.15 30.51 10.63
CA CYS A 257 17.43 29.93 11.03
C CYS A 257 17.86 28.89 9.99
N ASN A 258 19.16 28.90 9.69
CA ASN A 258 19.75 27.93 8.78
C ASN A 258 20.95 27.24 9.46
N THR A 259 21.01 25.93 9.30
CA THR A 259 22.12 25.08 9.74
C THR A 259 22.52 24.11 8.62
N SER A 260 23.63 23.42 8.78
CA SER A 260 24.07 22.40 7.81
C SER A 260 23.12 21.19 7.72
N ILE A 261 22.30 20.97 8.74
CA ILE A 261 21.41 19.80 8.83
C ILE A 261 19.92 20.13 8.61
N GLY A 262 19.55 21.41 8.65
CA GLY A 262 18.18 21.83 8.51
C GLY A 262 17.98 23.33 8.64
N SER A 263 16.75 23.78 8.41
CA SER A 263 16.36 25.19 8.52
C SER A 263 14.97 25.31 9.14
N ILE A 264 14.73 26.46 9.81
CA ILE A 264 13.43 26.80 10.38
C ILE A 264 12.77 27.87 9.49
N TYR A 265 11.53 27.61 9.10
CA TYR A 265 10.73 28.47 8.25
C TYR A 265 9.42 28.87 8.92
N VAL A 266 8.86 29.99 8.49
CA VAL A 266 7.51 30.43 8.86
C VAL A 266 6.49 29.74 7.95
N ALA A 267 5.48 29.11 8.53
CA ALA A 267 4.34 28.52 7.81
C ALA A 267 3.18 29.54 7.69
N GLY A 268 2.16 29.19 6.92
CA GLY A 268 1.03 30.07 6.59
C GLY A 268 0.16 30.50 7.78
N ASP A 269 0.21 29.78 8.90
CA ASP A 269 -0.48 30.09 10.14
C ASP A 269 0.44 30.77 11.17
N ALA A 270 1.54 31.38 10.72
CA ALA A 270 2.57 32.01 11.54
C ALA A 270 3.34 31.05 12.47
N SER A 271 3.03 29.77 12.47
CA SER A 271 3.79 28.72 13.17
C SER A 271 5.15 28.51 12.51
N LEU A 272 6.10 27.93 13.25
CA LEU A 272 7.41 27.58 12.72
C LEU A 272 7.49 26.08 12.40
N VAL A 273 8.11 25.76 11.28
CA VAL A 273 8.44 24.39 10.87
C VAL A 273 9.95 24.24 10.72
N GLU A 274 10.50 23.17 11.29
CA GLU A 274 11.88 22.75 11.07
C GLU A 274 11.92 21.72 9.95
N LEU A 275 12.65 22.03 8.89
CA LEU A 275 12.93 21.11 7.80
C LEU A 275 14.31 20.51 7.99
N VAL A 276 14.41 19.20 7.98
CA VAL A 276 15.67 18.45 8.06
C VAL A 276 16.03 17.95 6.66
N TRP A 277 17.20 18.33 6.17
CA TRP A 277 17.66 17.97 4.85
C TRP A 277 18.05 16.49 4.75
N ALA A 278 17.89 15.88 3.55
CA ALA A 278 18.23 14.49 3.26
C ALA A 278 19.72 14.30 2.97
#